data_4ab81aac7d98ea9f838f1255dbafd083
#
_entry.id   4ab81aac7d98ea9f838f1255dbafd083
#
_cell.length_a   1.000
_cell.length_b   1.000
_cell.length_c   1.000
_cell.angle_alpha   90.00
_cell.angle_beta   90.00
_cell.angle_gamma   90.00
#
_symmetry.space_group_name_H-M   'P 1'
#
loop_
_entity.id
_entity.type
_entity.pdbx_description
1 polymer ?
#
loop_
_entity_poly.entity_id
_entity_poly.type
_entity_poly.pdbx_seq_one_letter_code
_entity_poly.pdbx_strand_id
1 'polypeptide(L)'
;MRVWIAGAVWCAIATVATAQTYPSKAIRVVVPFAAGSATDTVGRSYTAKFNELLGQAGVIDNRPGANGMIGAEAVAKAAPDGYTLLCGTNSTNAALVSLYRKLPYDQDKDFMPVAFLGSVPLIVAVNNSLPVKTLRDMIALAKSKPGEFLYASASTSQRVSTEMFANMAGIKLTMVPYKSSPHAITDLIAGQVMMFTADLAVTMPQVKAGKIRGL
;
A
#
# COMPACT_ATOMS: atom_id res chain seq x y z
N MET A 1 -79.38 11.62 27.74
CA MET A 1 -78.28 11.70 26.71
C MET A 1 -76.94 11.59 27.42
N ARG A 2 -76.32 10.45 27.34
CA ARG A 2 -74.95 10.18 27.92
C ARG A 2 -73.98 10.06 26.78
N VAL A 3 -73.11 11.07 26.63
CA VAL A 3 -72.03 11.08 25.65
C VAL A 3 -70.80 10.33 26.25
N TRP A 4 -70.44 9.19 25.64
CA TRP A 4 -69.24 8.48 25.99
C TRP A 4 -68.07 9.08 25.21
N ILE A 5 -67.12 9.77 25.88
CA ILE A 5 -65.85 10.21 25.31
C ILE A 5 -64.89 9.05 25.51
N ALA A 6 -64.68 8.28 24.47
CA ALA A 6 -63.59 7.27 24.43
C ALA A 6 -62.28 8.00 24.14
N GLY A 7 -61.53 8.26 25.20
CA GLY A 7 -60.16 8.77 25.06
C GLY A 7 -59.22 7.69 24.54
N ALA A 8 -58.82 7.78 23.28
CA ALA A 8 -57.77 6.97 22.72
C ALA A 8 -56.40 7.45 23.25
N VAL A 9 -55.88 6.78 24.27
CA VAL A 9 -54.48 6.97 24.72
C VAL A 9 -53.57 6.25 23.69
N TRP A 10 -53.08 7.01 22.72
CA TRP A 10 -51.97 6.56 21.88
C TRP A 10 -50.69 6.65 22.74
N CYS A 11 -50.28 5.54 23.33
CA CYS A 11 -48.94 5.38 23.86
C CYS A 11 -47.96 5.43 22.66
N ALA A 12 -47.38 6.58 22.41
CA ALA A 12 -46.20 6.72 21.55
C ALA A 12 -45.03 5.99 22.21
N ILE A 13 -44.80 4.74 21.81
CA ILE A 13 -43.58 4.01 22.14
C ILE A 13 -42.49 4.71 21.36
N ALA A 14 -41.85 5.70 21.98
CA ALA A 14 -40.59 6.24 21.50
C ALA A 14 -39.55 5.10 21.61
N THR A 15 -39.31 4.40 20.52
CA THR A 15 -38.15 3.54 20.38
C THR A 15 -36.94 4.43 20.53
N VAL A 16 -36.32 4.39 21.69
CA VAL A 16 -35.01 4.98 21.92
C VAL A 16 -34.05 4.24 20.97
N ALA A 17 -33.80 4.82 19.82
CA ALA A 17 -32.74 4.35 18.95
C ALA A 17 -31.43 4.51 19.73
N THR A 18 -31.00 3.47 20.40
CA THR A 18 -29.67 3.42 20.97
C THR A 18 -28.70 3.48 19.81
N ALA A 19 -28.05 4.63 19.65
CA ALA A 19 -26.95 4.76 18.69
C ALA A 19 -25.94 3.65 19.00
N GLN A 20 -25.79 2.71 18.07
CA GLN A 20 -24.79 1.65 18.22
C GLN A 20 -23.43 2.32 18.38
N THR A 21 -22.75 2.02 19.48
CA THR A 21 -21.39 2.52 19.72
C THR A 21 -20.49 2.04 18.57
N TYR A 22 -19.93 3.00 17.81
CA TYR A 22 -18.94 2.68 16.78
C TYR A 22 -17.53 2.64 17.41
N PRO A 23 -16.72 1.61 17.11
CA PRO A 23 -17.04 0.39 16.37
C PRO A 23 -17.70 -0.67 17.27
N SER A 24 -18.72 -1.39 16.76
CA SER A 24 -19.39 -2.51 17.43
C SER A 24 -18.91 -3.89 16.95
N LYS A 25 -18.10 -3.93 15.91
CA LYS A 25 -17.52 -5.14 15.28
C LYS A 25 -16.10 -4.86 14.78
N ALA A 26 -15.38 -5.90 14.43
CA ALA A 26 -14.02 -5.79 13.89
C ALA A 26 -13.97 -4.89 12.64
N ILE A 27 -12.92 -4.09 12.53
CA ILE A 27 -12.63 -3.23 11.38
C ILE A 27 -11.67 -3.95 10.44
N ARG A 28 -12.08 -4.13 9.20
CA ARG A 28 -11.27 -4.72 8.15
C ARG A 28 -10.38 -3.66 7.51
N VAL A 29 -9.07 -3.89 7.52
CA VAL A 29 -8.09 -3.00 6.87
C VAL A 29 -7.50 -3.73 5.66
N VAL A 30 -7.91 -3.33 4.48
CA VAL A 30 -7.41 -3.89 3.22
C VAL A 30 -6.06 -3.28 2.91
N VAL A 31 -5.04 -4.14 2.81
CA VAL A 31 -3.70 -3.80 2.37
C VAL A 31 -3.56 -4.24 0.90
N PRO A 32 -3.36 -3.31 -0.06
CA PRO A 32 -3.39 -3.62 -1.49
C PRO A 32 -2.09 -4.28 -2.00
N PHE A 33 -1.23 -4.74 -1.09
CA PHE A 33 0.04 -5.41 -1.38
C PHE A 33 0.19 -6.68 -0.53
N ALA A 34 1.15 -7.53 -0.92
CA ALA A 34 1.37 -8.79 -0.22
C ALA A 34 1.83 -8.58 1.23
N ALA A 35 1.59 -9.59 2.06
CA ALA A 35 2.11 -9.65 3.41
C ALA A 35 3.64 -9.48 3.42
N GLY A 36 4.16 -8.77 4.41
CA GLY A 36 5.58 -8.40 4.50
C GLY A 36 6.02 -7.24 3.60
N SER A 37 5.11 -6.62 2.83
CA SER A 37 5.40 -5.34 2.17
C SER A 37 5.48 -4.20 3.20
N ALA A 38 6.07 -3.06 2.81
CA ALA A 38 6.11 -1.88 3.66
C ALA A 38 4.70 -1.40 4.07
N THR A 39 3.75 -1.42 3.13
CA THR A 39 2.35 -1.07 3.40
C THR A 39 1.71 -2.02 4.40
N ASP A 40 1.98 -3.33 4.31
CA ASP A 40 1.51 -4.31 5.27
C ASP A 40 2.09 -4.07 6.67
N THR A 41 3.38 -3.79 6.76
CA THR A 41 4.06 -3.49 8.03
C THR A 41 3.45 -2.24 8.70
N VAL A 42 3.24 -1.16 7.94
CA VAL A 42 2.57 0.05 8.44
C VAL A 42 1.14 -0.27 8.84
N GLY A 43 0.36 -0.93 7.99
CA GLY A 43 -1.02 -1.32 8.27
C GLY A 43 -1.15 -2.10 9.58
N ARG A 44 -0.30 -3.10 9.80
CA ARG A 44 -0.29 -3.91 11.04
C ARG A 44 0.05 -3.08 12.28
N SER A 45 1.01 -2.16 12.17
CA SER A 45 1.41 -1.30 13.30
C SER A 45 0.23 -0.42 13.77
N TYR A 46 -0.53 0.14 12.86
CA TYR A 46 -1.72 0.94 13.20
C TYR A 46 -2.88 0.06 13.65
N THR A 47 -3.12 -1.05 12.97
CA THR A 47 -4.22 -1.98 13.31
C THR A 47 -4.06 -2.57 14.71
N ALA A 48 -2.83 -2.83 15.16
CA ALA A 48 -2.56 -3.26 16.54
C ALA A 48 -3.05 -2.23 17.57
N LYS A 49 -2.97 -0.94 17.25
CA LYS A 49 -3.46 0.14 18.14
C LYS A 49 -4.98 0.27 18.14
N PHE A 50 -5.69 -0.19 17.11
CA PHE A 50 -7.15 -0.17 17.11
C PHE A 50 -7.73 -0.96 18.27
N ASN A 51 -7.15 -2.12 18.60
CA ASN A 51 -7.61 -2.93 19.72
C ASN A 51 -7.50 -2.19 21.05
N GLU A 52 -6.39 -1.46 21.24
CA GLU A 52 -6.15 -0.70 22.47
C GLU A 52 -7.09 0.51 22.61
N LEU A 53 -7.32 1.21 21.49
CA LEU A 53 -8.02 2.50 21.51
C LEU A 53 -9.52 2.39 21.28
N LEU A 54 -9.96 1.43 20.50
CA LEU A 54 -11.35 1.31 20.04
C LEU A 54 -12.08 0.10 20.64
N GLY A 55 -11.37 -0.76 21.39
CA GLY A 55 -11.95 -1.97 21.98
C GLY A 55 -12.41 -3.03 20.96
N GLN A 56 -12.08 -2.84 19.67
CA GLN A 56 -12.45 -3.76 18.59
C GLN A 56 -11.23 -4.15 17.76
N ALA A 57 -11.23 -5.39 17.31
CA ALA A 57 -10.14 -5.92 16.50
C ALA A 57 -10.02 -5.21 15.14
N GLY A 58 -8.81 -4.82 14.78
CA GLY A 58 -8.47 -4.52 13.40
C GLY A 58 -7.96 -5.78 12.70
N VAL A 59 -8.51 -6.12 11.54
CA VAL A 59 -8.15 -7.32 10.76
C VAL A 59 -7.50 -6.90 9.45
N ILE A 60 -6.24 -7.28 9.27
CA ILE A 60 -5.52 -7.06 8.01
C ILE A 60 -6.00 -8.08 6.96
N ASP A 61 -6.38 -7.56 5.79
CA ASP A 61 -6.74 -8.33 4.60
C ASP A 61 -5.81 -7.94 3.44
N ASN A 62 -4.81 -8.74 3.16
CA ASN A 62 -3.88 -8.49 2.06
C ASN A 62 -4.52 -8.87 0.73
N ARG A 63 -4.72 -7.89 -0.17
CA ARG A 63 -5.27 -8.07 -1.52
C ARG A 63 -4.34 -7.51 -2.59
N PRO A 64 -3.23 -8.21 -2.88
CA PRO A 64 -2.28 -7.77 -3.88
C PRO A 64 -2.81 -8.00 -5.30
N GLY A 65 -2.23 -7.26 -6.25
CA GLY A 65 -2.44 -7.43 -7.68
C GLY A 65 -2.72 -6.13 -8.41
N ALA A 66 -2.33 -6.09 -9.69
CA ALA A 66 -2.47 -4.93 -10.58
C ALA A 66 -2.00 -3.61 -9.93
N ASN A 67 -0.81 -3.60 -9.33
CA ASN A 67 -0.24 -2.45 -8.60
C ASN A 67 -1.12 -1.91 -7.47
N GLY A 68 -1.90 -2.78 -6.81
CA GLY A 68 -2.81 -2.44 -5.72
C GLY A 68 -4.25 -2.14 -6.15
N MET A 69 -4.53 -2.14 -7.44
CA MET A 69 -5.87 -1.85 -7.98
C MET A 69 -6.93 -2.81 -7.42
N ILE A 70 -6.62 -4.11 -7.29
CA ILE A 70 -7.55 -5.13 -6.78
C ILE A 70 -7.97 -4.82 -5.34
N GLY A 71 -7.01 -4.46 -4.48
CA GLY A 71 -7.31 -4.09 -3.10
C GLY A 71 -8.11 -2.79 -2.99
N ALA A 72 -7.76 -1.78 -3.77
CA ALA A 72 -8.47 -0.51 -3.80
C ALA A 72 -9.91 -0.68 -4.29
N GLU A 73 -10.14 -1.43 -5.37
CA GLU A 73 -11.47 -1.75 -5.90
C GLU A 73 -12.36 -2.46 -4.86
N ALA A 74 -11.77 -3.39 -4.09
CA ALA A 74 -12.51 -4.11 -3.05
C ALA A 74 -13.02 -3.20 -1.94
N VAL A 75 -12.31 -2.10 -1.64
CA VAL A 75 -12.75 -1.09 -0.67
C VAL A 75 -13.75 -0.11 -1.30
N ALA A 76 -13.49 0.36 -2.51
CA ALA A 76 -14.39 1.24 -3.24
C ALA A 76 -15.81 0.66 -3.39
N LYS A 77 -15.91 -0.67 -3.51
CA LYS A 77 -17.19 -1.40 -3.60
C LYS A 77 -17.77 -1.86 -2.25
N ALA A 78 -17.07 -1.62 -1.15
CA ALA A 78 -17.56 -1.96 0.18
C ALA A 78 -18.63 -0.95 0.66
N ALA A 79 -19.42 -1.37 1.65
CA ALA A 79 -20.36 -0.45 2.30
C ALA A 79 -19.59 0.73 2.96
N PRO A 80 -20.07 1.98 2.82
CA PRO A 80 -19.39 3.15 3.40
C PRO A 80 -19.75 3.33 4.88
N ASP A 81 -19.69 2.24 5.66
CA ASP A 81 -20.07 2.17 7.07
C ASP A 81 -18.88 2.35 8.05
N GLY A 82 -17.68 2.60 7.52
CA GLY A 82 -16.46 2.77 8.31
C GLY A 82 -15.79 1.46 8.75
N TYR A 83 -16.35 0.29 8.42
CA TYR A 83 -15.78 -1.01 8.82
C TYR A 83 -14.84 -1.63 7.78
N THR A 84 -14.71 -1.01 6.60
CA THR A 84 -13.72 -1.42 5.60
C THR A 84 -12.85 -0.23 5.23
N LEU A 85 -11.59 -0.30 5.60
CA LEU A 85 -10.60 0.75 5.37
C LEU A 85 -9.59 0.31 4.32
N LEU A 86 -9.07 1.25 3.53
CA LEU A 86 -7.94 1.03 2.65
C LEU A 86 -6.66 1.57 3.32
N CYS A 87 -5.64 0.73 3.43
CA CYS A 87 -4.29 1.21 3.63
C CYS A 87 -3.74 1.70 2.28
N GLY A 88 -4.21 2.88 1.87
CA GLY A 88 -3.92 3.48 0.57
C GLY A 88 -2.47 3.91 0.43
N THR A 89 -2.02 4.00 -0.81
CA THR A 89 -0.68 4.46 -1.17
C THR A 89 -0.76 5.42 -2.34
N ASN A 90 0.34 6.09 -2.66
CA ASN A 90 0.43 6.89 -3.88
C ASN A 90 0.19 6.05 -5.16
N SER A 91 0.51 4.75 -5.15
CA SER A 91 0.14 3.87 -6.27
C SER A 91 -1.38 3.84 -6.46
N THR A 92 -2.14 3.47 -5.43
CA THR A 92 -3.60 3.27 -5.51
C THR A 92 -4.39 4.57 -5.63
N ASN A 93 -3.93 5.65 -4.98
CA ASN A 93 -4.69 6.88 -4.82
C ASN A 93 -4.16 8.06 -5.65
N ALA A 94 -3.09 7.87 -6.44
CA ALA A 94 -2.55 8.92 -7.30
C ALA A 94 -2.07 8.42 -8.67
N ALA A 95 -1.15 7.43 -8.70
CA ALA A 95 -0.43 7.11 -9.92
C ALA A 95 -1.22 6.25 -10.92
N LEU A 96 -2.13 5.38 -10.45
CA LEU A 96 -2.87 4.47 -11.34
C LEU A 96 -3.73 5.24 -12.36
N VAL A 97 -4.28 6.39 -12.00
CA VAL A 97 -5.08 7.22 -12.92
C VAL A 97 -4.28 7.68 -14.16
N SER A 98 -2.97 7.87 -14.00
CA SER A 98 -2.08 8.26 -15.12
C SER A 98 -1.57 7.06 -15.93
N LEU A 99 -1.66 5.85 -15.40
CA LEU A 99 -1.12 4.65 -16.01
C LEU A 99 -2.17 3.76 -16.69
N TYR A 100 -3.42 3.87 -16.29
CA TYR A 100 -4.50 3.06 -16.82
C TYR A 100 -5.56 3.95 -17.46
N ARG A 101 -6.03 3.58 -18.64
CA ARG A 101 -7.08 4.33 -19.36
C ARG A 101 -8.41 4.32 -18.62
N LYS A 102 -8.67 3.27 -17.83
CA LYS A 102 -9.89 3.11 -17.05
C LYS A 102 -9.57 2.36 -15.77
N LEU A 103 -9.94 2.94 -14.64
CA LEU A 103 -9.90 2.31 -13.34
C LEU A 103 -11.30 1.76 -12.98
N PRO A 104 -11.39 0.70 -12.18
CA PRO A 104 -12.66 0.17 -11.69
C PRO A 104 -13.25 0.97 -10.53
N TYR A 105 -12.64 2.08 -10.15
CA TYR A 105 -13.05 3.02 -9.10
C TYR A 105 -12.64 4.45 -9.46
N ASP A 106 -13.32 5.41 -8.82
CA ASP A 106 -12.99 6.85 -8.86
C ASP A 106 -12.25 7.20 -7.58
N GLN A 107 -10.96 7.57 -7.69
CA GLN A 107 -10.12 7.80 -6.50
C GLN A 107 -10.53 9.01 -5.67
N ASP A 108 -11.28 9.96 -6.27
CA ASP A 108 -11.71 11.18 -5.59
C ASP A 108 -13.11 11.04 -4.98
N LYS A 109 -13.97 10.15 -5.51
CA LYS A 109 -15.35 9.97 -5.08
C LYS A 109 -15.59 8.74 -4.23
N ASP A 110 -14.85 7.64 -4.51
CA ASP A 110 -15.11 6.35 -3.88
C ASP A 110 -14.35 6.17 -2.55
N PHE A 111 -13.50 7.14 -2.18
CA PHE A 111 -12.73 7.08 -0.94
C PHE A 111 -12.88 8.35 -0.11
N MET A 112 -13.17 8.17 1.18
CA MET A 112 -13.09 9.23 2.17
C MET A 112 -11.74 9.15 2.89
N PRO A 113 -10.87 10.19 2.81
CA PRO A 113 -9.62 10.22 3.56
C PRO A 113 -9.88 10.21 5.07
N VAL A 114 -9.20 9.32 5.80
CA VAL A 114 -9.33 9.21 7.27
C VAL A 114 -8.13 9.82 7.95
N ALA A 115 -6.92 9.36 7.62
CA ALA A 115 -5.69 9.87 8.22
C ALA A 115 -4.48 9.61 7.31
N PHE A 116 -3.47 10.47 7.46
CA PHE A 116 -2.14 10.21 6.90
C PHE A 116 -1.33 9.36 7.87
N LEU A 117 -0.98 8.14 7.45
CA LEU A 117 -0.26 7.19 8.30
C LEU A 117 1.24 7.45 8.37
N GLY A 118 1.81 8.03 7.33
CA GLY A 118 3.24 8.34 7.26
C GLY A 118 3.82 8.19 5.86
N SER A 119 5.12 8.47 5.73
CA SER A 119 5.90 8.28 4.51
C SER A 119 6.91 7.16 4.71
N VAL A 120 7.04 6.31 3.69
CA VAL A 120 8.08 5.28 3.64
C VAL A 120 9.09 5.71 2.56
N PRO A 121 10.31 6.09 2.93
CA PRO A 121 11.34 6.45 1.96
C PRO A 121 11.78 5.23 1.15
N LEU A 122 12.20 5.49 -0.07
CA LEU A 122 12.81 4.49 -0.96
C LEU A 122 14.33 4.59 -0.90
N ILE A 123 15.01 3.47 -1.03
CA ILE A 123 16.46 3.36 -1.12
C ILE A 123 16.84 2.59 -2.38
N VAL A 124 17.90 3.01 -3.04
CA VAL A 124 18.51 2.24 -4.12
C VAL A 124 19.36 1.15 -3.50
N ALA A 125 18.98 -0.10 -3.75
CA ALA A 125 19.74 -1.28 -3.34
C ALA A 125 20.24 -2.05 -4.56
N VAL A 126 21.44 -2.64 -4.46
CA VAL A 126 22.06 -3.41 -5.53
C VAL A 126 22.53 -4.76 -5.00
N ASN A 127 22.65 -5.74 -5.92
CA ASN A 127 23.25 -7.01 -5.60
C ASN A 127 24.75 -6.84 -5.25
N ASN A 128 25.23 -7.59 -4.26
CA ASN A 128 26.59 -7.49 -3.74
C ASN A 128 27.67 -7.93 -4.74
N SER A 129 27.34 -8.74 -5.75
CA SER A 129 28.30 -9.16 -6.79
C SER A 129 28.70 -8.03 -7.74
N LEU A 130 27.92 -6.93 -7.76
CA LEU A 130 28.26 -5.78 -8.60
C LEU A 130 29.45 -5.00 -8.03
N PRO A 131 30.41 -4.61 -8.88
CA PRO A 131 31.61 -3.85 -8.48
C PRO A 131 31.26 -2.35 -8.28
N VAL A 132 30.17 -2.06 -7.55
CA VAL A 132 29.69 -0.70 -7.30
C VAL A 132 29.62 -0.45 -5.79
N LYS A 133 30.08 0.70 -5.35
CA LYS A 133 30.05 1.14 -3.93
C LYS A 133 29.23 2.40 -3.74
N THR A 134 29.04 3.15 -4.80
CA THR A 134 28.31 4.43 -4.81
C THR A 134 27.30 4.47 -5.93
N LEU A 135 26.33 5.37 -5.82
CA LEU A 135 25.36 5.63 -6.88
C LEU A 135 26.06 6.07 -8.19
N ARG A 136 27.18 6.79 -8.09
CA ARG A 136 28.00 7.18 -9.25
C ARG A 136 28.60 5.98 -9.98
N ASP A 137 29.13 5.01 -9.23
CA ASP A 137 29.66 3.78 -9.82
C ASP A 137 28.57 3.00 -10.56
N MET A 138 27.37 2.92 -9.94
CA MET A 138 26.22 2.24 -10.53
C MET A 138 25.78 2.93 -11.84
N ILE A 139 25.72 4.27 -11.86
CA ILE A 139 25.40 5.04 -13.07
C ILE A 139 26.44 4.77 -14.16
N ALA A 140 27.73 4.78 -13.82
CA ALA A 140 28.82 4.50 -14.77
C ALA A 140 28.70 3.09 -15.35
N LEU A 141 28.42 2.09 -14.52
CA LEU A 141 28.21 0.71 -14.96
C LEU A 141 27.00 0.58 -15.88
N ALA A 142 25.87 1.20 -15.53
CA ALA A 142 24.66 1.18 -16.33
C ALA A 142 24.85 1.89 -17.68
N LYS A 143 25.66 2.95 -17.75
CA LYS A 143 26.02 3.63 -19.01
C LYS A 143 26.88 2.77 -19.92
N SER A 144 27.74 1.92 -19.36
CA SER A 144 28.60 1.01 -20.14
C SER A 144 27.85 -0.15 -20.79
N LYS A 145 26.63 -0.46 -20.28
CA LYS A 145 25.79 -1.57 -20.74
C LYS A 145 24.31 -1.14 -20.87
N PRO A 146 23.99 -0.29 -21.85
CA PRO A 146 22.65 0.29 -21.98
C PRO A 146 21.57 -0.79 -22.18
N GLY A 147 20.56 -0.85 -21.31
CA GLY A 147 19.45 -1.81 -21.39
C GLY A 147 19.73 -3.19 -20.80
N GLU A 148 20.99 -3.53 -20.50
CA GLU A 148 21.33 -4.82 -19.85
C GLU A 148 21.17 -4.78 -18.33
N PHE A 149 21.05 -3.58 -17.74
CA PHE A 149 20.93 -3.41 -16.29
C PHE A 149 19.49 -3.63 -15.84
N LEU A 150 19.23 -4.82 -15.27
CA LEU A 150 17.88 -5.22 -14.83
C LEU A 150 17.56 -4.61 -13.47
N TYR A 151 16.37 -4.00 -13.34
CA TYR A 151 15.86 -3.53 -12.07
C TYR A 151 14.52 -4.15 -11.71
N ALA A 152 14.32 -4.43 -10.42
CA ALA A 152 13.05 -4.94 -9.91
C ALA A 152 12.04 -3.81 -9.67
N SER A 153 10.75 -4.09 -9.90
CA SER A 153 9.65 -3.20 -9.52
C SER A 153 8.45 -4.01 -9.06
N ALA A 154 7.97 -3.76 -7.85
CA ALA A 154 6.81 -4.42 -7.26
C ALA A 154 5.64 -3.46 -7.00
N SER A 155 5.81 -2.18 -7.30
CA SER A 155 4.76 -1.16 -7.20
C SER A 155 5.00 -0.02 -8.18
N THR A 156 3.94 0.74 -8.47
CA THR A 156 4.04 1.92 -9.33
C THR A 156 5.02 2.96 -8.77
N SER A 157 5.05 3.16 -7.45
CA SER A 157 5.96 4.12 -6.81
C SER A 157 7.42 3.78 -7.06
N GLN A 158 7.78 2.51 -6.90
CA GLN A 158 9.14 2.02 -7.13
C GLN A 158 9.53 2.17 -8.60
N ARG A 159 8.60 1.85 -9.53
CA ARG A 159 8.80 2.04 -10.96
C ARG A 159 9.05 3.51 -11.29
N VAL A 160 8.12 4.39 -10.91
CA VAL A 160 8.22 5.82 -11.21
C VAL A 160 9.51 6.41 -10.66
N SER A 161 9.87 6.10 -9.41
CA SER A 161 11.12 6.59 -8.81
C SER A 161 12.35 6.10 -9.56
N THR A 162 12.36 4.83 -10.00
CA THR A 162 13.48 4.27 -10.76
C THR A 162 13.58 4.90 -12.15
N GLU A 163 12.46 5.03 -12.85
CA GLU A 163 12.43 5.66 -14.21
C GLU A 163 12.81 7.14 -14.16
N MET A 164 12.35 7.88 -13.15
CA MET A 164 12.77 9.27 -12.94
C MET A 164 14.27 9.35 -12.70
N PHE A 165 14.80 8.51 -11.81
CA PHE A 165 16.24 8.43 -11.56
C PHE A 165 17.02 8.09 -12.85
N ALA A 166 16.58 7.09 -13.59
CA ALA A 166 17.22 6.66 -14.82
C ALA A 166 17.25 7.79 -15.86
N ASN A 167 16.14 8.52 -16.00
CA ASN A 167 16.05 9.66 -16.91
C ASN A 167 17.00 10.80 -16.49
N MET A 168 17.01 11.18 -15.21
CA MET A 168 17.90 12.21 -14.67
C MET A 168 19.38 11.84 -14.83
N ALA A 169 19.72 10.55 -14.67
CA ALA A 169 21.09 10.06 -14.80
C ALA A 169 21.52 9.79 -16.25
N GLY A 170 20.59 9.84 -17.20
CA GLY A 170 20.83 9.51 -18.62
C GLY A 170 21.25 8.05 -18.81
N ILE A 171 20.59 7.11 -18.11
CA ILE A 171 20.84 5.66 -18.19
C ILE A 171 19.61 4.92 -18.70
N LYS A 172 19.83 3.77 -19.34
CA LYS A 172 18.76 2.87 -19.77
C LYS A 172 18.77 1.62 -18.90
N LEU A 173 17.64 1.38 -18.22
CA LEU A 173 17.41 0.23 -17.37
C LEU A 173 16.29 -0.63 -17.94
N THR A 174 16.28 -1.93 -17.65
CA THR A 174 15.22 -2.85 -18.07
C THR A 174 14.44 -3.32 -16.83
N MET A 175 13.13 -3.08 -16.83
CA MET A 175 12.25 -3.43 -15.73
C MET A 175 11.91 -4.92 -15.70
N VAL A 176 12.03 -5.53 -14.52
CA VAL A 176 11.48 -6.85 -14.20
C VAL A 176 10.34 -6.67 -13.20
N PRO A 177 9.07 -6.99 -13.56
CA PRO A 177 7.93 -6.80 -12.68
C PRO A 177 7.83 -7.91 -11.62
N TYR A 178 7.50 -7.53 -10.40
CA TYR A 178 7.27 -8.43 -9.27
C TYR A 178 5.90 -8.20 -8.64
N LYS A 179 5.32 -9.27 -8.09
CA LYS A 179 4.04 -9.18 -7.35
C LYS A 179 4.20 -8.56 -5.96
N SER A 180 5.42 -8.56 -5.40
CA SER A 180 5.69 -7.99 -4.07
C SER A 180 7.17 -7.69 -3.87
N SER A 181 7.48 -6.73 -2.99
CA SER A 181 8.85 -6.37 -2.62
C SER A 181 9.64 -7.54 -2.00
N PRO A 182 9.09 -8.41 -1.13
CA PRO A 182 9.80 -9.58 -0.64
C PRO A 182 10.34 -10.50 -1.75
N HIS A 183 9.56 -10.80 -2.79
CA HIS A 183 10.03 -11.61 -3.92
C HIS A 183 11.14 -10.89 -4.70
N ALA A 184 10.98 -9.59 -4.96
CA ALA A 184 12.01 -8.78 -5.62
C ALA A 184 13.33 -8.76 -4.83
N ILE A 185 13.28 -8.69 -3.50
CA ILE A 185 14.46 -8.74 -2.63
C ILE A 185 15.13 -10.10 -2.71
N THR A 186 14.38 -11.20 -2.73
CA THR A 186 14.94 -12.55 -2.88
C THR A 186 15.74 -12.66 -4.17
N ASP A 187 15.18 -12.19 -5.27
CA ASP A 187 15.83 -12.23 -6.57
C ASP A 187 17.00 -11.24 -6.68
N LEU A 188 16.91 -10.09 -5.99
CA LEU A 188 18.05 -9.17 -5.87
C LEU A 188 19.23 -9.82 -5.12
N ILE A 189 18.96 -10.53 -4.02
CA ILE A 189 19.99 -11.27 -3.27
C ILE A 189 20.61 -12.35 -4.14
N ALA A 190 19.80 -13.08 -4.91
CA ALA A 190 20.22 -14.13 -5.82
C ALA A 190 20.92 -13.62 -7.09
N GLY A 191 20.91 -12.31 -7.37
CA GLY A 191 21.51 -11.72 -8.56
C GLY A 191 20.69 -11.86 -9.85
N GLN A 192 19.41 -12.27 -9.76
CA GLN A 192 18.51 -12.33 -10.91
C GLN A 192 18.13 -10.93 -11.43
N VAL A 193 18.16 -9.95 -10.56
CA VAL A 193 18.11 -8.52 -10.88
C VAL A 193 19.29 -7.80 -10.23
N MET A 194 19.70 -6.70 -10.82
CA MET A 194 20.90 -5.97 -10.39
C MET A 194 20.59 -4.88 -9.37
N MET A 195 19.40 -4.31 -9.46
CA MET A 195 19.00 -3.13 -8.69
C MET A 195 17.52 -3.22 -8.28
N PHE A 196 17.22 -2.61 -7.16
CA PHE A 196 15.84 -2.38 -6.70
C PHE A 196 15.75 -1.06 -5.97
N THR A 197 14.90 -0.14 -6.45
CA THR A 197 14.50 1.04 -5.68
C THR A 197 13.38 0.63 -4.76
N ALA A 198 13.70 0.31 -3.53
CA ALA A 198 12.83 -0.42 -2.61
C ALA A 198 12.49 0.38 -1.36
N ASP A 199 11.39 0.00 -0.75
CA ASP A 199 10.97 0.58 0.53
C ASP A 199 12.04 0.32 1.61
N LEU A 200 12.44 1.37 2.31
CA LEU A 200 13.49 1.31 3.33
C LEU A 200 13.19 0.27 4.41
N ALA A 201 11.94 0.17 4.84
CA ALA A 201 11.53 -0.71 5.93
C ALA A 201 11.82 -2.20 5.66
N VAL A 202 11.62 -2.66 4.41
CA VAL A 202 11.85 -4.06 4.03
C VAL A 202 13.29 -4.31 3.54
N THR A 203 13.99 -3.26 3.13
CA THR A 203 15.32 -3.35 2.52
C THR A 203 16.43 -3.26 3.57
N MET A 204 16.30 -2.37 4.57
CA MET A 204 17.34 -2.15 5.58
C MET A 204 17.74 -3.40 6.38
N PRO A 205 16.84 -4.31 6.76
CA PRO A 205 17.26 -5.55 7.40
C PRO A 205 18.24 -6.37 6.55
N GLN A 206 18.06 -6.41 5.23
CA GLN A 206 18.91 -7.15 4.31
C GLN A 206 20.25 -6.44 4.07
N VAL A 207 20.24 -5.10 4.03
CA VAL A 207 21.47 -4.28 3.98
C VAL A 207 22.29 -4.48 5.25
N LYS A 208 21.67 -4.39 6.43
CA LYS A 208 22.34 -4.62 7.72
C LYS A 208 22.88 -6.05 7.85
N ALA A 209 22.21 -7.03 7.29
CA ALA A 209 22.67 -8.42 7.22
C ALA A 209 23.74 -8.65 6.15
N GLY A 210 24.17 -7.62 5.40
CA GLY A 210 25.17 -7.71 4.36
C GLY A 210 24.78 -8.51 3.13
N LYS A 211 23.47 -8.79 2.93
CA LYS A 211 22.98 -9.60 1.81
C LYS A 211 22.85 -8.81 0.50
N ILE A 212 22.62 -7.52 0.61
CA ILE A 212 22.55 -6.54 -0.48
C ILE A 212 23.23 -5.26 -0.05
N ARG A 213 23.55 -4.38 -0.99
CA ARG A 213 24.17 -3.07 -0.71
C ARG A 213 23.15 -1.96 -0.96
N GLY A 214 22.97 -1.08 0.03
CA GLY A 214 22.32 0.22 -0.14
C GLY A 214 23.32 1.24 -0.67
N LEU A 215 22.90 2.09 -1.62
CA LEU A 215 23.69 3.16 -2.23
C LEU A 215 23.19 4.54 -1.81
#